data_4ee0fc1a98135f7c2e330878932965f2
#
_entry.id   4ee0fc1a98135f7c2e330878932965f2
#
_cell.length_a   1.000
_cell.length_b   1.000
_cell.length_c   1.000
_cell.angle_alpha   90.00
_cell.angle_beta   90.00
_cell.angle_gamma   90.00
#
_symmetry.space_group_name_H-M   'P 1'
#
loop_
_entity.id
_entity.type
_entity.pdbx_description
1 polymer ?
#
loop_
_entity_poly.entity_id
_entity_poly.type
_entity_poly.pdbx_seq_one_letter_code
_entity_poly.pdbx_strand_id
1 'polypeptide(L)'
;MKKLILILSVTFALSVSASDIDLETFGQRYFATMVATQDPNATEVDLDNHLLLLADDVGHSHLPWVIDDSRLPDGKEAMREGMLFYLGTHTEYSAELLDVFTFNTSAVAIRYKKSAKGIHPQSKQAIAYTQTIMEVLEMEEGKVAVIRKYHE
;
A
#
# COMPACT_ATOMS: atom_id res chain seq x y z
N MET A 1 -65.55 -21.09 2.10
CA MET A 1 -64.29 -21.46 1.41
C MET A 1 -63.37 -20.24 1.35
N LYS A 2 -62.35 -20.15 2.20
CA LYS A 2 -61.38 -19.03 2.23
C LYS A 2 -60.23 -19.37 1.29
N LYS A 3 -60.03 -18.56 0.23
CA LYS A 3 -58.92 -18.72 -0.69
C LYS A 3 -57.67 -18.06 -0.07
N LEU A 4 -56.65 -18.89 0.21
CA LEU A 4 -55.35 -18.43 0.69
C LEU A 4 -54.53 -18.00 -0.54
N ILE A 5 -54.19 -16.71 -0.64
CA ILE A 5 -53.29 -16.15 -1.68
C ILE A 5 -51.87 -16.21 -1.12
N LEU A 6 -51.06 -17.09 -1.70
CA LEU A 6 -49.63 -17.18 -1.40
C LEU A 6 -48.90 -16.16 -2.23
N ILE A 7 -48.37 -15.09 -1.60
CA ILE A 7 -47.53 -14.11 -2.25
C ILE A 7 -46.09 -14.62 -2.22
N LEU A 8 -45.57 -15.02 -3.37
CA LEU A 8 -44.20 -15.45 -3.55
C LEU A 8 -43.33 -14.19 -3.74
N SER A 9 -42.61 -13.76 -2.71
CA SER A 9 -41.64 -12.65 -2.78
C SER A 9 -40.35 -13.14 -3.45
N VAL A 10 -40.13 -12.77 -4.68
CA VAL A 10 -38.84 -12.99 -5.36
C VAL A 10 -37.89 -11.86 -4.97
N THR A 11 -36.94 -12.13 -4.08
CA THR A 11 -35.82 -11.24 -3.77
C THR A 11 -34.76 -11.35 -4.87
N PHE A 12 -34.65 -10.34 -5.71
CA PHE A 12 -33.55 -10.18 -6.63
C PHE A 12 -32.31 -9.74 -5.83
N ALA A 13 -31.37 -10.64 -5.63
CA ALA A 13 -30.03 -10.30 -5.18
C ALA A 13 -29.31 -9.63 -6.36
N LEU A 14 -29.13 -8.31 -6.28
CA LEU A 14 -28.22 -7.57 -7.16
C LEU A 14 -26.78 -7.99 -6.78
N SER A 15 -26.19 -8.88 -7.56
CA SER A 15 -24.74 -9.11 -7.52
C SER A 15 -24.08 -7.84 -8.04
N VAL A 16 -23.54 -7.04 -7.13
CA VAL A 16 -22.59 -5.98 -7.50
C VAL A 16 -21.35 -6.70 -8.01
N SER A 17 -21.15 -6.67 -9.31
CA SER A 17 -19.89 -7.09 -9.93
C SER A 17 -18.81 -6.16 -9.37
N ALA A 18 -17.88 -6.70 -8.60
CA ALA A 18 -16.64 -5.99 -8.30
C ALA A 18 -16.00 -5.69 -9.66
N SER A 19 -15.85 -4.41 -10.00
CA SER A 19 -15.11 -4.02 -11.19
C SER A 19 -13.71 -4.61 -11.06
N ASP A 20 -13.28 -5.39 -12.06
CA ASP A 20 -11.92 -5.91 -12.10
C ASP A 20 -10.95 -4.74 -11.98
N ILE A 21 -10.19 -4.70 -10.89
CA ILE A 21 -9.18 -3.67 -10.67
C ILE A 21 -8.04 -3.96 -11.63
N ASP A 22 -7.71 -2.98 -12.45
CA ASP A 22 -6.48 -3.02 -13.23
C ASP A 22 -5.27 -2.92 -12.27
N LEU A 23 -4.66 -4.06 -11.99
CA LEU A 23 -3.53 -4.16 -11.05
C LEU A 23 -2.29 -3.42 -11.54
N GLU A 24 -2.09 -3.28 -12.86
CA GLU A 24 -0.97 -2.49 -13.39
C GLU A 24 -1.15 -1.01 -13.05
N THR A 25 -2.31 -0.45 -13.35
CA THR A 25 -2.68 0.94 -12.97
C THR A 25 -2.65 1.11 -11.45
N PHE A 26 -3.10 0.10 -10.69
CA PHE A 26 -3.02 0.13 -9.23
C PHE A 26 -1.57 0.20 -8.73
N GLY A 27 -0.67 -0.63 -9.26
CA GLY A 27 0.75 -0.64 -8.90
C GLY A 27 1.43 0.71 -9.20
N GLN A 28 1.15 1.31 -10.36
CA GLN A 28 1.63 2.66 -10.71
C GLN A 28 1.12 3.73 -9.73
N ARG A 29 -0.17 3.66 -9.36
CA ARG A 29 -0.78 4.58 -8.39
C ARG A 29 -0.18 4.40 -6.99
N TYR A 30 -0.01 3.14 -6.54
CA TYR A 30 0.64 2.82 -5.28
C TYR A 30 2.04 3.43 -5.22
N PHE A 31 2.86 3.21 -6.26
CA PHE A 31 4.19 3.79 -6.37
C PHE A 31 4.14 5.33 -6.30
N ALA A 32 3.28 5.98 -7.07
CA ALA A 32 3.18 7.44 -7.10
C ALA A 32 2.82 8.03 -5.73
N THR A 33 1.85 7.43 -5.02
CA THR A 33 1.47 7.89 -3.67
C THR A 33 2.55 7.61 -2.64
N MET A 34 3.25 6.47 -2.73
CA MET A 34 4.39 6.14 -1.88
C MET A 34 5.53 7.17 -2.07
N VAL A 35 5.85 7.53 -3.31
CA VAL A 35 6.86 8.57 -3.61
C VAL A 35 6.46 9.91 -3.02
N ALA A 36 5.20 10.30 -3.11
CA ALA A 36 4.70 11.55 -2.54
C ALA A 36 4.95 11.64 -1.02
N THR A 37 4.82 10.52 -0.28
CA THR A 37 5.10 10.49 1.16
C THR A 37 6.57 10.69 1.52
N GLN A 38 7.49 10.55 0.56
CA GLN A 38 8.93 10.66 0.75
C GLN A 38 9.50 12.01 0.30
N ASP A 39 8.69 12.87 -0.34
CA ASP A 39 9.11 14.20 -0.77
C ASP A 39 9.55 15.05 0.44
N PRO A 40 10.58 15.90 0.30
CA PRO A 40 11.00 16.84 1.35
C PRO A 40 9.87 17.73 1.89
N ASN A 41 8.87 18.02 1.07
CA ASN A 41 7.70 18.82 1.43
C ASN A 41 6.43 17.98 1.69
N ALA A 42 6.59 16.65 1.83
CA ALA A 42 5.46 15.76 2.08
C ALA A 42 4.69 16.17 3.33
N THR A 43 3.38 16.01 3.26
CA THR A 43 2.43 16.36 4.32
C THR A 43 1.67 15.13 4.80
N GLU A 44 0.93 15.24 5.89
CA GLU A 44 0.03 14.17 6.35
C GLU A 44 -1.04 13.83 5.30
N VAL A 45 -1.42 14.79 4.44
CA VAL A 45 -2.37 14.53 3.36
C VAL A 45 -1.80 13.54 2.33
N ASP A 46 -0.52 13.65 2.01
CA ASP A 46 0.16 12.71 1.10
C ASP A 46 0.23 11.31 1.71
N LEU A 47 0.49 11.26 3.01
CA LEU A 47 0.51 10.02 3.78
C LEU A 47 -0.88 9.39 3.81
N ASP A 48 -1.92 10.14 4.17
CA ASP A 48 -3.29 9.64 4.24
C ASP A 48 -3.78 9.15 2.85
N ASN A 49 -3.41 9.84 1.77
CA ASN A 49 -3.71 9.41 0.40
C ASN A 49 -3.07 8.04 0.05
N HIS A 50 -1.85 7.79 0.52
CA HIS A 50 -1.20 6.49 0.35
C HIS A 50 -1.92 5.41 1.17
N LEU A 51 -2.23 5.69 2.43
CA LEU A 51 -2.89 4.76 3.34
C LEU A 51 -4.32 4.37 2.89
N LEU A 52 -4.99 5.18 2.08
CA LEU A 52 -6.28 4.82 1.46
C LEU A 52 -6.20 3.56 0.58
N LEU A 53 -5.02 3.21 0.07
CA LEU A 53 -4.80 2.02 -0.75
C LEU A 53 -4.66 0.73 0.08
N LEU A 54 -4.49 0.84 1.40
CA LEU A 54 -4.18 -0.28 2.29
C LEU A 54 -5.42 -0.77 3.06
N ALA A 55 -5.46 -2.07 3.35
CA ALA A 55 -6.42 -2.66 4.29
C ALA A 55 -6.15 -2.16 5.71
N ASP A 56 -7.16 -2.17 6.60
CA ASP A 56 -6.99 -1.64 7.96
C ASP A 56 -6.03 -2.50 8.80
N ASP A 57 -5.98 -3.78 8.51
CA ASP A 57 -5.12 -4.77 9.14
C ASP A 57 -3.86 -5.10 8.32
N VAL A 58 -3.40 -4.21 7.45
CA VAL A 58 -2.27 -4.46 6.54
C VAL A 58 -1.04 -5.00 7.27
N GLY A 59 -0.50 -6.12 6.77
CA GLY A 59 0.79 -6.66 7.19
C GLY A 59 1.94 -6.04 6.38
N HIS A 60 3.11 -5.86 7.00
CA HIS A 60 4.24 -5.21 6.33
C HIS A 60 5.58 -5.77 6.81
N SER A 61 6.40 -6.27 5.87
CA SER A 61 7.75 -6.77 6.16
C SER A 61 8.83 -6.08 5.33
N HIS A 62 10.05 -6.00 5.89
CA HIS A 62 11.27 -5.48 5.26
C HIS A 62 12.33 -6.55 5.21
N LEU A 63 12.32 -7.35 4.18
CA LEU A 63 13.23 -8.47 4.04
C LEU A 63 14.67 -8.01 3.65
N PRO A 64 15.70 -8.62 4.23
CA PRO A 64 15.65 -9.75 5.17
C PRO A 64 15.57 -9.37 6.66
N TRP A 65 15.45 -8.11 7.04
CA TRP A 65 15.63 -7.65 8.43
C TRP A 65 14.37 -7.81 9.29
N VAL A 66 13.21 -7.52 8.76
CA VAL A 66 11.91 -7.67 9.42
C VAL A 66 11.07 -8.63 8.59
N ILE A 67 10.95 -9.86 9.08
CA ILE A 67 10.30 -10.96 8.35
C ILE A 67 8.82 -11.15 8.71
N ASP A 68 8.38 -10.57 9.84
CA ASP A 68 6.99 -10.69 10.29
C ASP A 68 6.10 -9.74 9.46
N ASP A 69 5.17 -10.32 8.74
CA ASP A 69 4.14 -9.65 7.95
C ASP A 69 2.73 -9.97 8.46
N SER A 70 2.62 -10.33 9.74
CA SER A 70 1.33 -10.62 10.39
C SER A 70 0.38 -9.45 10.26
N ARG A 71 -0.86 -9.77 9.90
CA ARG A 71 -1.95 -8.80 9.82
C ARG A 71 -2.54 -8.61 11.21
N LEU A 72 -2.44 -7.40 11.74
CA LEU A 72 -3.00 -7.02 13.05
C LEU A 72 -4.14 -6.02 12.84
N PRO A 73 -5.17 -6.01 13.71
CA PRO A 73 -6.34 -5.14 13.54
C PRO A 73 -6.02 -3.63 13.42
N ASP A 74 -4.87 -3.21 13.95
CA ASP A 74 -4.33 -1.84 13.94
C ASP A 74 -3.16 -1.65 12.97
N GLY A 75 -2.94 -2.58 12.04
CA GLY A 75 -1.77 -2.60 11.15
C GLY A 75 -1.59 -1.30 10.37
N LYS A 76 -2.68 -0.74 9.82
CA LYS A 76 -2.62 0.55 9.10
C LYS A 76 -2.27 1.72 10.04
N GLU A 77 -2.81 1.75 11.24
CA GLU A 77 -2.51 2.82 12.21
C GLU A 77 -1.05 2.75 12.66
N ALA A 78 -0.54 1.56 12.98
CA ALA A 78 0.87 1.35 13.29
C ALA A 78 1.78 1.78 12.12
N MET A 79 1.38 1.50 10.88
CA MET A 79 2.12 1.97 9.70
C MET A 79 2.07 3.50 9.59
N ARG A 80 0.90 4.11 9.82
CA ARG A 80 0.74 5.57 9.84
C ARG A 80 1.70 6.23 10.83
N GLU A 81 1.75 5.75 12.07
CA GLU A 81 2.66 6.26 13.09
C GLU A 81 4.13 6.15 12.66
N GLY A 82 4.53 4.99 12.11
CA GLY A 82 5.87 4.78 11.58
C GLY A 82 6.22 5.73 10.44
N MET A 83 5.28 5.98 9.53
CA MET A 83 5.50 6.89 8.40
C MET A 83 5.55 8.35 8.85
N LEU A 84 4.71 8.77 9.81
CA LEU A 84 4.75 10.10 10.41
C LEU A 84 6.09 10.41 11.05
N PHE A 85 6.72 9.42 11.70
CA PHE A 85 8.03 9.58 12.31
C PHE A 85 9.12 9.98 11.31
N TYR A 86 9.00 9.53 10.04
CA TYR A 86 9.95 9.84 8.97
C TYR A 86 9.50 10.98 8.06
N LEU A 87 8.29 11.50 8.22
CA LEU A 87 7.74 12.54 7.35
C LEU A 87 8.62 13.81 7.37
N GLY A 88 8.97 14.32 6.19
CA GLY A 88 9.78 15.53 6.05
C GLY A 88 11.25 15.39 6.49
N THR A 89 11.75 14.16 6.70
CA THR A 89 13.16 13.94 7.09
C THR A 89 14.14 13.93 5.92
N HIS A 90 13.64 13.76 4.70
CA HIS A 90 14.44 13.86 3.48
C HIS A 90 14.67 15.33 3.12
N THR A 91 15.87 15.61 2.65
CA THR A 91 16.23 16.91 2.03
C THR A 91 16.27 16.82 0.50
N GLU A 92 16.49 15.61 -0.01
CA GLU A 92 16.41 15.26 -1.42
C GLU A 92 15.83 13.86 -1.53
N TYR A 93 14.88 13.65 -2.45
CA TYR A 93 14.34 12.34 -2.76
C TYR A 93 14.04 12.24 -4.27
N SER A 94 14.37 11.11 -4.85
CA SER A 94 13.95 10.73 -6.20
C SER A 94 13.71 9.25 -6.29
N ALA A 95 12.74 8.85 -7.08
CA ALA A 95 12.47 7.45 -7.37
C ALA A 95 12.05 7.28 -8.83
N GLU A 96 12.43 6.13 -9.42
CA GLU A 96 12.11 5.72 -10.77
C GLU A 96 11.46 4.34 -10.71
N LEU A 97 10.24 4.22 -11.22
CA LEU A 97 9.57 2.94 -11.40
C LEU A 97 10.22 2.19 -12.56
N LEU A 98 10.77 1.01 -12.30
CA LEU A 98 11.47 0.20 -13.31
C LEU A 98 10.52 -0.81 -13.94
N ASP A 99 9.73 -1.51 -13.12
CA ASP A 99 8.86 -2.60 -13.57
C ASP A 99 7.60 -2.67 -12.72
N VAL A 100 6.50 -3.10 -13.34
CA VAL A 100 5.26 -3.53 -12.69
C VAL A 100 4.92 -4.93 -13.19
N PHE A 101 4.71 -5.87 -12.28
CA PHE A 101 4.31 -7.24 -12.59
C PHE A 101 2.99 -7.54 -11.90
N THR A 102 2.06 -8.11 -12.62
CA THR A 102 0.76 -8.52 -12.08
C THR A 102 0.65 -10.04 -12.07
N PHE A 103 -0.01 -10.59 -11.07
CA PHE A 103 -0.26 -12.01 -10.98
C PHE A 103 -1.73 -12.26 -10.68
N ASN A 104 -2.47 -12.72 -11.69
CA ASN A 104 -3.94 -12.86 -11.69
C ASN A 104 -4.62 -11.60 -11.13
N THR A 105 -5.53 -11.75 -10.16
CA THR A 105 -6.24 -10.64 -9.48
C THR A 105 -5.79 -10.45 -8.02
N SER A 106 -4.73 -11.15 -7.59
CA SER A 106 -4.37 -11.26 -6.17
C SER A 106 -3.04 -10.61 -5.80
N ALA A 107 -2.17 -10.28 -6.76
CA ALA A 107 -0.89 -9.65 -6.44
C ALA A 107 -0.38 -8.73 -7.55
N VAL A 108 0.30 -7.67 -7.13
CA VAL A 108 1.12 -6.82 -8.00
C VAL A 108 2.50 -6.64 -7.35
N ALA A 109 3.56 -6.78 -8.14
CA ALA A 109 4.91 -6.45 -7.71
C ALA A 109 5.37 -5.20 -8.45
N ILE A 110 5.95 -4.25 -7.72
CA ILE A 110 6.61 -3.08 -8.29
C ILE A 110 8.10 -3.15 -7.98
N ARG A 111 8.93 -2.83 -8.97
CA ARG A 111 10.37 -2.70 -8.81
C ARG A 111 10.77 -1.27 -9.14
N TYR A 112 11.52 -0.65 -8.26
CA TYR A 112 11.92 0.74 -8.42
C TYR A 112 13.31 1.02 -7.86
N LYS A 113 13.97 2.04 -8.39
CA LYS A 113 15.22 2.58 -7.85
C LYS A 113 14.92 3.89 -7.15
N LYS A 114 15.45 4.07 -5.95
CA LYS A 114 15.32 5.32 -5.20
C LYS A 114 16.67 5.84 -4.74
N SER A 115 16.77 7.16 -4.66
CA SER A 115 17.89 7.87 -4.04
C SER A 115 17.36 8.89 -3.04
N ALA A 116 17.94 8.96 -1.87
CA ALA A 116 17.54 9.88 -0.83
C ALA A 116 18.75 10.48 -0.12
N LYS A 117 18.61 11.73 0.32
CA LYS A 117 19.44 12.38 1.32
C LYS A 117 18.55 12.95 2.42
N GLY A 118 19.05 13.04 3.63
CA GLY A 118 18.26 13.57 4.73
C GLY A 118 18.97 13.47 6.06
N ILE A 119 18.21 13.70 7.13
CA ILE A 119 18.67 13.56 8.51
C ILE A 119 17.82 12.50 9.20
N HIS A 120 18.46 11.45 9.69
CA HIS A 120 17.74 10.40 10.41
C HIS A 120 17.08 10.96 11.66
N PRO A 121 15.76 10.79 11.85
CA PRO A 121 15.01 11.52 12.87
C PRO A 121 15.45 11.19 14.30
N GLN A 122 15.90 9.96 14.56
CA GLN A 122 16.34 9.52 15.88
C GLN A 122 17.83 9.79 16.12
N SER A 123 18.73 9.31 15.23
CA SER A 123 20.18 9.43 15.44
C SER A 123 20.74 10.81 15.09
N LYS A 124 19.96 11.66 14.40
CA LYS A 124 20.36 12.99 13.89
C LYS A 124 21.57 12.95 12.93
N GLN A 125 21.89 11.77 12.41
CA GLN A 125 22.96 11.58 11.44
C GLN A 125 22.47 11.89 10.03
N ALA A 126 23.36 12.48 9.22
CA ALA A 126 23.11 12.64 7.79
C ALA A 126 23.07 11.24 7.12
N ILE A 127 22.09 11.05 6.27
CA ILE A 127 21.94 9.83 5.46
C ILE A 127 22.00 10.20 3.98
N ALA A 128 22.63 9.32 3.20
CA ALA A 128 22.61 9.38 1.74
C ALA A 128 22.70 7.94 1.22
N TYR A 129 21.74 7.53 0.40
CA TYR A 129 21.73 6.16 -0.15
C TYR A 129 21.02 6.12 -1.50
N THR A 130 21.37 5.10 -2.28
CA THR A 130 20.65 4.68 -3.48
C THR A 130 20.42 3.19 -3.36
N GLN A 131 19.20 2.75 -3.62
CA GLN A 131 18.78 1.35 -3.49
C GLN A 131 17.83 0.97 -4.61
N THR A 132 17.88 -0.28 -5.05
CA THR A 132 16.81 -0.93 -5.80
C THR A 132 15.92 -1.69 -4.83
N ILE A 133 14.63 -1.50 -4.96
CA ILE A 133 13.61 -2.11 -4.10
C ILE A 133 12.63 -2.87 -4.99
N MET A 134 12.17 -4.02 -4.52
CA MET A 134 10.98 -4.68 -5.01
C MET A 134 9.96 -4.78 -3.87
N GLU A 135 8.73 -4.35 -4.14
CA GLU A 135 7.61 -4.56 -3.23
C GLU A 135 6.61 -5.51 -3.89
N VAL A 136 6.23 -6.55 -3.19
CA VAL A 136 5.13 -7.45 -3.55
C VAL A 136 3.94 -7.08 -2.68
N LEU A 137 2.84 -6.72 -3.34
CA LEU A 137 1.59 -6.27 -2.75
C LEU A 137 0.55 -7.37 -2.96
N GLU A 138 0.10 -8.01 -1.89
CA GLU A 138 -1.01 -8.95 -1.94
C GLU A 138 -2.33 -8.19 -1.80
N MET A 139 -3.26 -8.47 -2.70
CA MET A 139 -4.51 -7.73 -2.84
C MET A 139 -5.68 -8.50 -2.25
N GLU A 140 -6.51 -7.79 -1.47
CA GLU A 140 -7.77 -8.29 -0.95
C GLU A 140 -8.82 -7.17 -1.03
N GLU A 141 -9.99 -7.44 -1.58
CA GLU A 141 -11.10 -6.49 -1.71
C GLU A 141 -10.70 -5.11 -2.29
N GLY A 142 -9.74 -5.11 -3.23
CA GLY A 142 -9.26 -3.88 -3.87
C GLY A 142 -8.29 -3.03 -3.04
N LYS A 143 -7.78 -3.58 -1.95
CA LYS A 143 -6.79 -2.97 -1.07
C LYS A 143 -5.54 -3.84 -0.98
N VAL A 144 -4.43 -3.24 -0.58
CA VAL A 144 -3.22 -3.99 -0.22
C VAL A 144 -3.40 -4.58 1.17
N ALA A 145 -3.39 -5.90 1.28
CA ALA A 145 -3.51 -6.63 2.54
C ALA A 145 -2.15 -6.99 3.15
N VAL A 146 -1.14 -7.25 2.30
CA VAL A 146 0.23 -7.52 2.75
C VAL A 146 1.23 -6.84 1.82
N ILE A 147 2.26 -6.24 2.40
CA ILE A 147 3.40 -5.64 1.70
C ILE A 147 4.66 -6.40 2.09
N ARG A 148 5.35 -7.00 1.10
CA ARG A 148 6.70 -7.56 1.31
C ARG A 148 7.70 -6.74 0.53
N LYS A 149 8.57 -6.05 1.27
CA LYS A 149 9.60 -5.18 0.70
C LYS A 149 10.96 -5.90 0.71
N TYR A 150 11.55 -6.04 -0.48
CA TYR A 150 12.87 -6.65 -0.70
C TYR A 150 13.88 -5.56 -1.04
N HIS A 151 14.99 -5.55 -0.32
CA HIS A 151 16.07 -4.58 -0.49
C HIS A 151 17.26 -5.25 -1.20
N GLU A 152 17.79 -4.58 -2.23
CA GLU A 152 19.01 -4.97 -2.95
C GLU A 152 20.23 -4.23 -2.41
#